data_a2943a221a1dfc49d5133da836efaf60
#
_entry.id   a2943a221a1dfc49d5133da836efaf60
#
_cell.length_a   1.000
_cell.length_b   1.000
_cell.length_c   1.000
_cell.angle_alpha   90.00
_cell.angle_beta   90.00
_cell.angle_gamma   90.00
#
_symmetry.space_group_name_H-M   'P 1'
#
loop_
_entity.id
_entity.type
_entity.pdbx_description
1 polymer ?
#
loop_
_entity_poly.entity_id
_entity_poly.type
_entity_poly.pdbx_seq_one_letter_code
_entity_poly.pdbx_strand_id
1 'polypeptide(L)'
;MGILCVNHRYGCQTYMGVKYMNLWENYKLALNEILPDLTFGRSWGSWKSKGTYLLAKTFTHPHIIKSREVEIWNEKSCIYNNIIYPKTGSNLPCFGMDLMGFFDKKVIIVFDFQHPVEKYSFSVDGLPVYEGDYRFFEIGNHFSKNIYIAKCTMSEVDEHLDMFKTYLTKYKDMLELEKPTGVDTSEYKDFDTYMTKLDPVSGYLTGKFGKEQSESLVHDFLFEYGVVAT
;
A
#
# COMPACT_ATOMS: atom_id res chain seq x y z
N MET A 1 -19.25 -22.63 21.92
CA MET A 1 -19.18 -21.83 20.69
C MET A 1 -18.26 -20.66 21.00
N GLY A 2 -16.95 -20.87 20.80
CA GLY A 2 -15.91 -19.96 21.30
C GLY A 2 -15.52 -18.98 20.20
N ILE A 3 -15.63 -17.70 20.51
CA ILE A 3 -15.08 -16.60 19.69
C ILE A 3 -13.63 -16.45 20.13
N LEU A 4 -12.70 -16.85 19.28
CA LEU A 4 -11.28 -16.51 19.43
C LEU A 4 -11.09 -15.06 19.01
N CYS A 5 -10.94 -14.17 19.97
CA CYS A 5 -10.41 -12.83 19.76
C CYS A 5 -8.89 -12.94 19.54
N VAL A 6 -8.44 -12.81 18.31
CA VAL A 6 -7.03 -12.68 17.97
C VAL A 6 -6.73 -11.23 17.62
N ASN A 7 -5.87 -10.63 18.44
CA ASN A 7 -5.12 -9.39 18.26
C ASN A 7 -5.83 -8.03 18.12
N HIS A 8 -5.65 -7.23 19.16
CA HIS A 8 -6.12 -5.85 19.37
C HIS A 8 -5.51 -4.74 18.46
N ARG A 9 -4.93 -5.06 17.30
CA ARG A 9 -4.40 -4.02 16.41
C ARG A 9 -5.41 -3.48 15.40
N TYR A 10 -6.47 -4.19 15.14
CA TYR A 10 -7.56 -3.76 14.25
C TYR A 10 -8.84 -3.77 15.08
N GLY A 11 -9.38 -2.58 15.37
CA GLY A 11 -10.64 -2.48 16.08
C GLY A 11 -11.70 -3.33 15.41
N CYS A 12 -12.11 -4.42 16.05
CA CYS A 12 -13.15 -5.32 15.60
C CYS A 12 -14.49 -4.58 15.64
N GLN A 13 -14.89 -3.93 14.55
CA GLN A 13 -16.28 -3.60 14.32
C GLN A 13 -16.90 -4.72 13.52
N THR A 14 -17.69 -5.53 14.20
CA THR A 14 -18.56 -6.55 13.61
C THR A 14 -19.60 -5.90 12.70
N TYR A 15 -19.29 -5.74 11.41
CA TYR A 15 -20.31 -5.47 10.41
C TYR A 15 -20.71 -6.79 9.75
N MET A 16 -21.87 -7.32 10.14
CA MET A 16 -22.49 -8.44 9.43
C MET A 16 -22.78 -8.04 7.99
N GLY A 17 -22.28 -8.81 7.02
CA GLY A 17 -22.79 -8.83 5.66
C GLY A 17 -21.79 -8.77 4.50
N VAL A 18 -20.48 -8.79 4.67
CA VAL A 18 -19.58 -8.78 3.51
C VAL A 18 -18.71 -10.03 3.47
N LYS A 19 -19.07 -10.95 2.60
CA LYS A 19 -18.40 -12.25 2.34
C LYS A 19 -16.91 -12.09 1.92
N TYR A 20 -16.42 -10.87 1.70
CA TYR A 20 -15.13 -10.58 1.07
C TYR A 20 -14.27 -9.55 1.82
N MET A 21 -14.64 -9.19 3.05
CA MET A 21 -13.83 -8.25 3.88
C MET A 21 -12.41 -8.77 4.18
N ASN A 22 -12.17 -10.06 4.03
CA ASN A 22 -10.93 -10.71 4.44
C ASN A 22 -10.04 -11.12 3.27
N LEU A 23 -10.29 -10.63 2.05
CA LEU A 23 -9.50 -11.03 0.88
C LEU A 23 -8.00 -10.81 1.06
N TRP A 24 -7.62 -9.72 1.73
CA TRP A 24 -6.23 -9.31 1.93
C TRP A 24 -5.68 -9.64 3.33
N GLU A 25 -6.41 -10.44 4.11
CA GLU A 25 -6.04 -10.72 5.50
C GLU A 25 -4.67 -11.38 5.62
N ASN A 26 -4.36 -12.37 4.76
CA ASN A 26 -3.08 -13.06 4.76
C ASN A 26 -1.91 -12.11 4.40
N TYR A 27 -2.13 -11.14 3.51
CA TYR A 27 -1.14 -10.11 3.18
C TYR A 27 -0.90 -9.14 4.34
N LYS A 28 -1.97 -8.72 5.03
CA LYS A 28 -1.87 -7.87 6.22
C LYS A 28 -1.19 -8.59 7.39
N LEU A 29 -1.48 -9.87 7.58
CA LEU A 29 -0.79 -10.71 8.57
C LEU A 29 0.70 -10.83 8.24
N ALA A 30 1.07 -11.12 6.99
CA ALA A 30 2.46 -11.19 6.57
C ALA A 30 3.19 -9.85 6.77
N LEU A 31 2.54 -8.70 6.49
CA LEU A 31 3.10 -7.38 6.76
C LEU A 31 3.44 -7.21 8.25
N ASN A 32 2.52 -7.59 9.14
CA ASN A 32 2.73 -7.49 10.59
C ASN A 32 3.77 -8.48 11.13
N GLU A 33 3.85 -9.67 10.55
CA GLU A 33 4.84 -10.69 10.95
C GLU A 33 6.26 -10.31 10.53
N ILE A 34 6.42 -9.75 9.33
CA ILE A 34 7.73 -9.42 8.76
C ILE A 34 8.22 -8.06 9.27
N LEU A 35 7.33 -7.09 9.47
CA LEU A 35 7.62 -5.78 10.05
C LEU A 35 6.93 -5.63 11.43
N PRO A 36 7.38 -6.35 12.47
CA PRO A 36 6.70 -6.38 13.77
C PRO A 36 6.72 -5.04 14.51
N ASP A 37 7.71 -4.18 14.19
CA ASP A 37 7.84 -2.84 14.77
C ASP A 37 6.97 -1.78 14.10
N LEU A 38 6.21 -2.18 13.07
CA LEU A 38 5.23 -1.33 12.45
C LEU A 38 4.02 -1.19 13.39
N THR A 39 3.88 -0.04 14.03
CA THR A 39 2.85 0.22 15.04
C THR A 39 1.81 1.20 14.54
N PHE A 40 0.56 1.04 14.97
CA PHE A 40 -0.51 1.96 14.62
C PHE A 40 -0.16 3.39 15.08
N GLY A 41 -0.23 4.32 14.16
CA GLY A 41 -0.04 5.75 14.40
C GLY A 41 -1.38 6.44 14.65
N ARG A 42 -2.14 6.70 13.60
CA ARG A 42 -3.47 7.34 13.72
C ARG A 42 -4.45 6.88 12.65
N SER A 43 -5.74 7.03 12.93
CA SER A 43 -6.79 7.00 11.90
C SER A 43 -6.85 8.38 11.24
N TRP A 44 -6.69 8.45 9.92
CA TRP A 44 -6.85 9.68 9.18
C TRP A 44 -8.32 9.93 8.84
N GLY A 45 -9.05 8.91 8.41
CA GLY A 45 -10.46 9.03 8.08
C GLY A 45 -11.18 7.69 7.92
N SER A 46 -12.49 7.75 8.09
CA SER A 46 -13.39 6.63 7.83
C SER A 46 -14.65 7.15 7.18
N TRP A 47 -14.93 6.71 5.95
CA TRP A 47 -16.06 7.19 5.16
C TRP A 47 -16.98 6.06 4.72
N LYS A 48 -18.24 6.41 4.57
CA LYS A 48 -19.26 5.53 4.00
C LYS A 48 -20.12 6.31 3.02
N SER A 49 -20.19 5.87 1.78
CA SER A 49 -21.06 6.47 0.76
C SER A 49 -21.51 5.43 -0.26
N LYS A 50 -22.78 5.45 -0.62
CA LYS A 50 -23.37 4.58 -1.66
C LYS A 50 -23.00 3.10 -1.52
N GLY A 51 -23.00 2.57 -0.28
CA GLY A 51 -22.61 1.19 0.02
C GLY A 51 -21.11 0.89 -0.09
N THR A 52 -20.29 1.90 -0.30
CA THR A 52 -18.82 1.81 -0.29
C THR A 52 -18.29 2.36 1.02
N TYR A 53 -17.35 1.65 1.60
CA TYR A 53 -16.63 2.01 2.83
C TYR A 53 -15.19 2.30 2.49
N LEU A 54 -14.61 3.26 3.19
CA LEU A 54 -13.19 3.61 3.13
C LEU A 54 -12.67 3.76 4.55
N LEU A 55 -11.47 3.26 4.78
CA LEU A 55 -10.71 3.43 6.00
C LEU A 55 -9.28 3.82 5.64
N ALA A 56 -8.79 4.92 6.19
CA ALA A 56 -7.44 5.43 5.98
C ALA A 56 -6.71 5.56 7.31
N LYS A 57 -5.51 4.97 7.38
CA LYS A 57 -4.69 4.88 8.60
C LYS A 57 -3.21 5.13 8.29
N THR A 58 -2.47 5.54 9.32
CA THR A 58 -1.01 5.57 9.28
C THR A 58 -0.41 4.67 10.34
N PHE A 59 0.80 4.22 10.06
CA PHE A 59 1.64 3.43 10.97
C PHE A 59 3.01 4.07 11.07
N THR A 60 3.69 3.83 12.19
CA THR A 60 5.03 4.31 12.49
C THR A 60 5.99 3.16 12.71
N HIS A 61 7.28 3.41 12.50
CA HIS A 61 8.38 2.45 12.73
C HIS A 61 9.69 3.22 12.95
N PRO A 62 10.67 2.69 13.70
CA PRO A 62 11.93 3.41 13.97
C PRO A 62 12.66 3.95 12.73
N HIS A 63 12.59 3.24 11.59
CA HIS A 63 13.28 3.57 10.33
C HIS A 63 12.34 4.02 9.20
N ILE A 64 11.08 4.32 9.51
CA ILE A 64 10.05 4.72 8.54
C ILE A 64 9.51 6.10 8.95
N ILE A 65 9.37 7.00 7.99
CA ILE A 65 8.66 8.28 8.20
C ILE A 65 7.18 8.00 8.45
N LYS A 66 6.59 7.24 7.55
CA LYS A 66 5.19 6.81 7.64
C LYS A 66 4.97 5.54 6.81
N SER A 67 4.05 4.70 7.24
CA SER A 67 3.33 3.80 6.36
C SER A 67 1.89 4.25 6.32
N ARG A 68 1.33 4.46 5.12
CA ARG A 68 -0.07 4.82 4.95
C ARG A 68 -0.84 3.66 4.33
N GLU A 69 -2.03 3.43 4.86
CA GLU A 69 -2.91 2.34 4.46
C GLU A 69 -4.28 2.89 4.11
N VAL A 70 -4.82 2.46 2.98
CA VAL A 70 -6.20 2.68 2.59
C VAL A 70 -6.87 1.36 2.28
N GLU A 71 -7.97 1.11 2.93
CA GLU A 71 -8.89 0.02 2.62
C GLU A 71 -10.17 0.58 2.02
N ILE A 72 -10.62 0.06 0.87
CA ILE A 72 -11.89 0.41 0.26
C ILE A 72 -12.62 -0.88 -0.08
N TRP A 73 -13.86 -0.99 0.39
CA TRP A 73 -14.65 -2.18 0.11
C TRP A 73 -16.14 -1.88 -0.12
N ASN A 74 -16.76 -2.71 -0.93
CA ASN A 74 -18.20 -2.77 -1.19
C ASN A 74 -18.58 -4.17 -1.69
N GLU A 75 -19.83 -4.35 -2.13
CA GLU A 75 -20.30 -5.64 -2.65
C GLU A 75 -19.56 -6.16 -3.89
N LYS A 76 -18.84 -5.30 -4.61
CA LYS A 76 -18.20 -5.61 -5.90
C LYS A 76 -16.68 -5.54 -5.87
N SER A 77 -16.10 -4.98 -4.82
CA SER A 77 -14.66 -4.78 -4.76
C SER A 77 -14.13 -4.73 -3.33
N CYS A 78 -12.87 -5.14 -3.17
CA CYS A 78 -12.08 -4.99 -1.97
C CYS A 78 -10.68 -4.56 -2.39
N ILE A 79 -10.28 -3.35 -2.00
CA ILE A 79 -9.00 -2.75 -2.34
C ILE A 79 -8.22 -2.53 -1.05
N TYR A 80 -6.95 -2.89 -1.07
CA TYR A 80 -5.98 -2.61 -0.03
C TYR A 80 -4.77 -1.96 -0.69
N ASN A 81 -4.53 -0.70 -0.37
CA ASN A 81 -3.39 0.06 -0.86
C ASN A 81 -2.55 0.50 0.34
N ASN A 82 -1.25 0.24 0.27
CA ASN A 82 -0.29 0.68 1.28
C ASN A 82 0.99 1.15 0.61
N ILE A 83 1.62 2.17 1.18
CA ILE A 83 2.98 2.57 0.84
C ILE A 83 3.75 2.89 2.11
N ILE A 84 4.98 2.40 2.17
CA ILE A 84 5.91 2.59 3.27
C ILE A 84 7.00 3.55 2.81
N TYR A 85 7.12 4.70 3.49
CA TYR A 85 8.13 5.72 3.23
C TYR A 85 9.27 5.55 4.24
N PRO A 86 10.48 5.12 3.84
CA PRO A 86 11.60 5.04 4.76
C PRO A 86 12.01 6.44 5.25
N LYS A 87 12.67 6.52 6.38
CA LYS A 87 13.35 7.75 6.80
C LYS A 87 14.43 8.11 5.79
N THR A 88 14.71 9.41 5.67
CA THR A 88 15.64 9.96 4.69
C THR A 88 17.10 9.81 5.13
N GLY A 89 18.05 10.15 4.26
CA GLY A 89 19.49 9.97 4.52
C GLY A 89 20.05 8.61 4.08
N SER A 90 19.30 7.85 3.28
CA SER A 90 19.71 6.59 2.65
C SER A 90 19.22 6.57 1.19
N ASN A 91 19.64 5.58 0.42
CA ASN A 91 19.13 5.34 -0.92
C ASN A 91 17.97 4.31 -0.95
N LEU A 92 17.25 4.19 0.14
CA LEU A 92 16.16 3.23 0.23
C LEU A 92 14.95 3.66 -0.60
N PRO A 93 14.32 2.71 -1.30
CA PRO A 93 13.03 2.96 -1.96
C PRO A 93 11.90 3.01 -0.94
N CYS A 94 10.76 3.58 -1.34
CA CYS A 94 9.47 3.25 -0.74
C CYS A 94 9.09 1.81 -1.10
N PHE A 95 8.27 1.17 -0.28
CA PHE A 95 7.64 -0.09 -0.64
C PHE A 95 6.15 0.13 -0.82
N GLY A 96 5.70 0.05 -2.07
CA GLY A 96 4.30 0.23 -2.44
C GLY A 96 3.59 -1.09 -2.69
N MET A 97 2.33 -1.18 -2.29
CA MET A 97 1.46 -2.30 -2.64
C MET A 97 0.06 -1.81 -3.00
N ASP A 98 -0.51 -2.41 -4.04
CA ASP A 98 -1.84 -2.11 -4.53
C ASP A 98 -2.55 -3.44 -4.85
N LEU A 99 -3.42 -3.85 -3.95
CA LEU A 99 -4.11 -5.12 -3.98
C LEU A 99 -5.60 -4.87 -4.27
N MET A 100 -6.05 -5.20 -5.47
CA MET A 100 -7.36 -4.83 -5.98
C MET A 100 -8.19 -6.06 -6.36
N GLY A 101 -9.18 -6.40 -5.56
CA GLY A 101 -10.16 -7.45 -5.86
C GLY A 101 -11.44 -6.87 -6.48
N PHE A 102 -11.76 -7.27 -7.70
CA PHE A 102 -13.02 -6.98 -8.38
C PHE A 102 -13.79 -8.29 -8.57
N PHE A 103 -14.75 -8.56 -7.70
CA PHE A 103 -15.31 -9.90 -7.46
C PHE A 103 -15.93 -10.60 -8.67
N ASP A 104 -16.49 -9.85 -9.61
CA ASP A 104 -17.09 -10.40 -10.83
C ASP A 104 -16.11 -10.44 -12.02
N LYS A 105 -14.85 -10.05 -11.82
CA LYS A 105 -13.93 -9.85 -12.95
C LYS A 105 -12.56 -10.47 -12.71
N LYS A 106 -11.77 -9.86 -11.85
CA LYS A 106 -10.36 -10.19 -11.66
C LYS A 106 -9.82 -9.63 -10.34
N VAL A 107 -8.73 -10.21 -9.91
CA VAL A 107 -7.85 -9.65 -8.88
C VAL A 107 -6.59 -9.13 -9.57
N ILE A 108 -6.10 -8.00 -9.12
CA ILE A 108 -4.83 -7.41 -9.52
C ILE A 108 -4.00 -7.25 -8.26
N ILE A 109 -2.80 -7.80 -8.28
CA ILE A 109 -1.83 -7.74 -7.19
C ILE A 109 -0.61 -7.01 -7.72
N VAL A 110 -0.24 -5.90 -7.09
CA VAL A 110 0.96 -5.14 -7.42
C VAL A 110 1.73 -4.86 -6.15
N PHE A 111 3.04 -5.06 -6.17
CA PHE A 111 3.96 -4.53 -5.17
C PHE A 111 5.30 -4.23 -5.79
N ASP A 112 5.97 -3.20 -5.27
CA ASP A 112 7.20 -2.67 -5.87
C ASP A 112 8.05 -1.87 -4.89
N PHE A 113 9.33 -1.77 -5.22
CA PHE A 113 10.29 -0.86 -4.63
C PHE A 113 10.27 0.46 -5.41
N GLN A 114 9.53 1.44 -4.92
CA GLN A 114 9.31 2.72 -5.60
C GLN A 114 10.34 3.75 -5.13
N HIS A 115 11.28 4.11 -6.00
CA HIS A 115 12.34 5.03 -5.60
C HIS A 115 11.86 6.50 -5.70
N PRO A 116 12.13 7.34 -4.68
CA PRO A 116 11.67 8.74 -4.68
C PRO A 116 12.38 9.61 -5.73
N VAL A 117 13.53 9.18 -6.24
CA VAL A 117 14.26 9.92 -7.28
C VAL A 117 13.81 9.48 -8.67
N GLU A 118 13.27 10.41 -9.44
CA GLU A 118 12.89 10.19 -10.84
C GLU A 118 14.07 9.69 -11.66
N LYS A 119 13.82 8.79 -12.61
CA LYS A 119 14.81 8.16 -13.49
C LYS A 119 15.87 7.31 -12.79
N TYR A 120 15.68 7.00 -11.53
CA TYR A 120 16.53 6.06 -10.82
C TYR A 120 16.18 4.62 -11.20
N SER A 121 17.12 3.92 -11.86
CA SER A 121 16.94 2.51 -12.21
C SER A 121 17.28 1.65 -10.99
N PHE A 122 16.29 1.40 -10.14
CA PHE A 122 16.43 0.55 -8.97
C PHE A 122 16.13 -0.90 -9.29
N SER A 123 16.93 -1.82 -8.75
CA SER A 123 16.68 -3.25 -8.84
C SER A 123 17.19 -3.96 -7.59
N VAL A 124 16.57 -5.08 -7.26
CA VAL A 124 16.95 -5.96 -6.14
C VAL A 124 17.40 -7.30 -6.68
N ASP A 125 18.62 -7.68 -6.38
CA ASP A 125 19.19 -8.95 -6.85
C ASP A 125 18.40 -10.15 -6.33
N GLY A 126 18.22 -11.14 -7.23
CA GLY A 126 17.51 -12.38 -6.92
C GLY A 126 15.99 -12.28 -7.00
N LEU A 127 15.44 -11.10 -7.32
CA LEU A 127 14.01 -10.95 -7.63
C LEU A 127 13.77 -11.00 -9.14
N PRO A 128 12.58 -11.46 -9.59
CA PRO A 128 12.24 -11.47 -11.01
C PRO A 128 12.22 -10.05 -11.57
N VAL A 129 12.71 -9.92 -12.79
CA VAL A 129 12.60 -8.69 -13.58
C VAL A 129 11.27 -8.74 -14.33
N TYR A 130 10.51 -7.66 -14.26
CA TYR A 130 9.26 -7.53 -15.00
C TYR A 130 9.55 -7.17 -16.46
N GLU A 131 9.10 -8.02 -17.39
CA GLU A 131 9.30 -7.86 -18.84
C GLU A 131 8.02 -7.43 -19.58
N GLY A 132 6.93 -7.25 -18.85
CA GLY A 132 5.64 -6.86 -19.42
C GLY A 132 5.52 -5.37 -19.65
N ASP A 133 4.52 -5.00 -20.43
CA ASP A 133 4.07 -3.61 -20.58
C ASP A 133 2.81 -3.41 -19.73
N TYR A 134 2.83 -2.42 -18.84
CA TYR A 134 1.69 -2.10 -18.00
C TYR A 134 1.37 -0.60 -18.07
N ARG A 135 0.15 -0.31 -18.45
CA ARG A 135 -0.35 1.02 -18.78
C ARG A 135 -0.06 2.13 -17.76
N PHE A 136 0.07 1.78 -16.48
CA PHE A 136 0.17 2.74 -15.39
C PHE A 136 1.54 2.82 -14.72
N PHE A 137 2.49 1.98 -15.12
CA PHE A 137 3.79 1.89 -14.48
C PHE A 137 4.90 2.05 -15.53
N GLU A 138 5.70 3.07 -15.36
CA GLU A 138 6.86 3.33 -16.21
C GLU A 138 8.12 2.87 -15.47
N ILE A 139 8.61 1.68 -15.80
CA ILE A 139 9.84 1.15 -15.18
C ILE A 139 11.00 2.11 -15.44
N GLY A 140 11.76 2.44 -14.38
CA GLY A 140 12.85 3.40 -14.42
C GLY A 140 12.40 4.86 -14.24
N ASN A 141 11.10 5.06 -13.98
CA ASN A 141 10.53 6.34 -13.58
C ASN A 141 9.77 6.14 -12.26
N HIS A 142 10.49 6.17 -11.14
CA HIS A 142 10.09 5.79 -9.77
C HIS A 142 9.82 4.28 -9.55
N PHE A 143 9.39 3.53 -10.56
CA PHE A 143 9.13 2.09 -10.44
C PHE A 143 10.37 1.26 -10.74
N SER A 144 10.60 0.20 -9.93
CA SER A 144 11.75 -0.68 -10.09
C SER A 144 11.61 -1.62 -11.28
N LYS A 145 12.76 -2.22 -11.68
CA LYS A 145 12.73 -3.33 -12.65
C LYS A 145 12.08 -4.60 -12.09
N ASN A 146 11.94 -4.69 -10.79
CA ASN A 146 11.39 -5.85 -10.09
C ASN A 146 9.92 -5.66 -9.71
N ILE A 147 9.20 -4.70 -10.29
CA ILE A 147 7.77 -4.56 -10.04
C ILE A 147 7.06 -5.90 -10.25
N TYR A 148 6.31 -6.34 -9.26
CA TYR A 148 5.50 -7.55 -9.36
C TYR A 148 4.07 -7.19 -9.71
N ILE A 149 3.57 -7.76 -10.81
CA ILE A 149 2.19 -7.55 -11.25
C ILE A 149 1.58 -8.92 -11.57
N ALA A 150 0.53 -9.28 -10.85
CA ALA A 150 -0.25 -10.47 -11.13
C ALA A 150 -1.71 -10.12 -11.41
N LYS A 151 -2.30 -10.86 -12.36
CA LYS A 151 -3.74 -10.86 -12.62
C LYS A 151 -4.24 -12.28 -12.42
N CYS A 152 -5.10 -12.46 -11.44
CA CYS A 152 -5.57 -13.78 -11.02
C CYS A 152 -7.07 -13.76 -10.70
N THR A 153 -7.60 -14.93 -10.38
CA THR A 153 -8.95 -15.09 -9.85
C THR A 153 -8.92 -14.97 -8.32
N MET A 154 -10.09 -14.90 -7.70
CA MET A 154 -10.24 -14.83 -6.23
C MET A 154 -9.66 -16.06 -5.50
N SER A 155 -9.69 -17.22 -6.13
CA SER A 155 -9.17 -18.47 -5.55
C SER A 155 -7.65 -18.61 -5.62
N GLU A 156 -7.01 -17.83 -6.49
CA GLU A 156 -5.55 -17.87 -6.72
C GLU A 156 -4.79 -16.79 -5.93
N VAL A 157 -5.49 -15.95 -5.16
CA VAL A 157 -4.87 -14.81 -4.44
C VAL A 157 -3.73 -15.26 -3.55
N ASP A 158 -3.90 -16.34 -2.80
CA ASP A 158 -2.87 -16.82 -1.86
C ASP A 158 -1.67 -17.48 -2.55
N GLU A 159 -1.76 -17.84 -3.83
CA GLU A 159 -0.62 -18.35 -4.61
C GLU A 159 0.49 -17.29 -4.79
N HIS A 160 0.15 -16.01 -4.67
CA HIS A 160 1.08 -14.89 -4.77
C HIS A 160 1.66 -14.44 -3.42
N LEU A 161 1.21 -15.02 -2.31
CA LEU A 161 1.58 -14.59 -0.96
C LEU A 161 3.06 -14.84 -0.65
N ASP A 162 3.62 -15.95 -1.10
CA ASP A 162 5.04 -16.27 -0.87
C ASP A 162 5.97 -15.29 -1.59
N MET A 163 5.59 -14.86 -2.80
CA MET A 163 6.31 -13.82 -3.52
C MET A 163 6.23 -12.48 -2.77
N PHE A 164 5.05 -12.10 -2.28
CA PHE A 164 4.87 -10.92 -1.45
C PHE A 164 5.77 -10.95 -0.20
N LYS A 165 5.79 -12.08 0.53
CA LYS A 165 6.67 -12.27 1.69
C LYS A 165 8.15 -12.12 1.32
N THR A 166 8.56 -12.65 0.16
CA THR A 166 9.92 -12.52 -0.34
C THR A 166 10.32 -11.05 -0.55
N TYR A 167 9.47 -10.28 -1.22
CA TYR A 167 9.69 -8.84 -1.44
C TYR A 167 9.74 -8.06 -0.13
N LEU A 168 8.80 -8.32 0.76
CA LEU A 168 8.72 -7.62 2.03
C LEU A 168 9.89 -7.96 2.96
N THR A 169 10.38 -9.21 2.94
CA THR A 169 11.60 -9.60 3.66
C THR A 169 12.83 -8.86 3.12
N LYS A 170 12.97 -8.77 1.80
CA LYS A 170 14.04 -7.98 1.19
C LYS A 170 13.98 -6.51 1.62
N TYR A 171 12.79 -5.94 1.67
CA TYR A 171 12.59 -4.56 2.13
C TYR A 171 12.97 -4.38 3.61
N LYS A 172 12.56 -5.32 4.47
CA LYS A 172 12.96 -5.35 5.89
C LYS A 172 14.48 -5.39 6.03
N ASP A 173 15.15 -6.30 5.29
CA ASP A 173 16.60 -6.43 5.33
C ASP A 173 17.31 -5.12 4.93
N MET A 174 16.79 -4.42 3.92
CA MET A 174 17.29 -3.10 3.53
C MET A 174 17.12 -2.08 4.65
N LEU A 175 15.95 -2.00 5.29
CA LEU A 175 15.69 -1.10 6.41
C LEU A 175 16.60 -1.38 7.59
N GLU A 176 16.85 -2.65 7.92
CA GLU A 176 17.73 -3.07 9.02
C GLU A 176 19.21 -2.81 8.72
N LEU A 177 19.62 -2.91 7.46
CA LEU A 177 20.99 -2.62 7.04
C LEU A 177 21.29 -1.12 7.08
N GLU A 178 20.45 -0.32 6.44
CA GLU A 178 20.67 1.13 6.28
C GLU A 178 20.29 1.93 7.53
N LYS A 179 19.30 1.49 8.29
CA LYS A 179 18.78 2.15 9.51
C LYS A 179 18.61 3.66 9.35
N PRO A 180 17.87 4.14 8.33
CA PRO A 180 17.76 5.55 8.07
C PRO A 180 17.10 6.28 9.25
N THR A 181 17.51 7.51 9.52
CA THR A 181 17.05 8.30 10.67
C THR A 181 16.60 9.71 10.30
N GLY A 182 16.85 10.16 9.07
CA GLY A 182 16.48 11.49 8.59
C GLY A 182 14.97 11.65 8.47
N VAL A 183 14.49 12.87 8.67
CA VAL A 183 13.06 13.23 8.65
C VAL A 183 12.74 14.35 7.66
N ASP A 184 13.65 14.61 6.73
CA ASP A 184 13.42 15.61 5.67
C ASP A 184 12.47 15.05 4.61
N THR A 185 11.18 15.33 4.78
CA THR A 185 10.14 14.85 3.88
C THR A 185 10.17 15.52 2.50
N SER A 186 10.96 16.58 2.31
CA SER A 186 11.08 17.28 1.01
C SER A 186 11.63 16.38 -0.09
N GLU A 187 12.39 15.34 0.25
CA GLU A 187 12.88 14.32 -0.70
C GLU A 187 11.75 13.59 -1.43
N TYR A 188 10.55 13.50 -0.83
CA TYR A 188 9.39 12.82 -1.42
C TYR A 188 8.49 13.70 -2.28
N LYS A 189 8.77 15.01 -2.37
CA LYS A 189 7.92 15.96 -3.08
C LYS A 189 7.71 15.59 -4.55
N ASP A 190 8.78 15.27 -5.25
CA ASP A 190 8.72 14.98 -6.68
C ASP A 190 8.05 13.62 -6.93
N PHE A 191 8.31 12.64 -6.06
CA PHE A 191 7.66 11.34 -6.06
C PHE A 191 6.14 11.45 -5.85
N ASP A 192 5.70 12.12 -4.80
CA ASP A 192 4.28 12.30 -4.51
C ASP A 192 3.58 13.14 -5.60
N THR A 193 4.25 14.12 -6.18
CA THR A 193 3.74 14.89 -7.32
C THR A 193 3.55 14.01 -8.55
N TYR A 194 4.51 13.14 -8.85
CA TYR A 194 4.42 12.18 -9.95
C TYR A 194 3.29 11.18 -9.73
N MET A 195 3.21 10.58 -8.54
CA MET A 195 2.17 9.62 -8.19
C MET A 195 0.77 10.24 -8.22
N THR A 196 0.62 11.49 -7.78
CA THR A 196 -0.65 12.24 -7.87
C THR A 196 -1.10 12.44 -9.32
N LYS A 197 -0.16 12.74 -10.23
CA LYS A 197 -0.48 12.88 -11.66
C LYS A 197 -0.87 11.57 -12.34
N LEU A 198 -0.23 10.47 -11.92
CA LEU A 198 -0.54 9.12 -12.41
C LEU A 198 -1.86 8.59 -11.90
N ASP A 199 -2.40 9.14 -10.82
CA ASP A 199 -3.47 8.54 -10.03
C ASP A 199 -4.70 8.15 -10.87
N PRO A 200 -4.87 6.85 -11.17
CA PRO A 200 -6.06 6.36 -11.86
C PRO A 200 -7.27 6.22 -10.93
N VAL A 201 -7.07 6.42 -9.63
CA VAL A 201 -8.05 6.14 -8.56
C VAL A 201 -8.99 7.33 -8.35
N SER A 202 -8.55 8.54 -8.68
CA SER A 202 -9.32 9.79 -8.51
C SER A 202 -10.73 9.70 -9.13
N GLY A 203 -10.84 9.19 -10.36
CA GLY A 203 -12.14 9.00 -11.02
C GLY A 203 -13.06 8.02 -10.29
N TYR A 204 -12.50 6.91 -9.78
CA TYR A 204 -13.24 5.93 -8.99
C TYR A 204 -13.72 6.52 -7.66
N LEU A 205 -12.83 7.19 -6.93
CA LEU A 205 -13.13 7.83 -5.65
C LEU A 205 -14.17 8.94 -5.79
N THR A 206 -14.04 9.80 -6.81
CA THR A 206 -15.01 10.86 -7.10
C THR A 206 -16.41 10.30 -7.34
N GLY A 207 -16.52 9.20 -8.07
CA GLY A 207 -17.79 8.52 -8.31
C GLY A 207 -18.43 7.95 -7.03
N LYS A 208 -17.65 7.59 -6.03
CA LYS A 208 -18.09 7.00 -4.77
C LYS A 208 -18.34 8.02 -3.67
N PHE A 209 -17.39 8.92 -3.43
CA PHE A 209 -17.35 9.80 -2.29
C PHE A 209 -17.57 11.28 -2.63
N GLY A 210 -17.57 11.63 -3.91
CA GLY A 210 -17.65 13.01 -4.39
C GLY A 210 -16.27 13.64 -4.57
N LYS A 211 -16.23 14.79 -5.26
CA LYS A 211 -14.99 15.44 -5.68
C LYS A 211 -14.14 15.90 -4.48
N GLU A 212 -14.74 16.63 -3.56
CA GLU A 212 -14.05 17.22 -2.41
C GLU A 212 -13.35 16.15 -1.55
N GLN A 213 -14.08 15.09 -1.17
CA GLN A 213 -13.50 14.00 -0.38
C GLN A 213 -12.44 13.21 -1.15
N SER A 214 -12.62 13.05 -2.47
CA SER A 214 -11.63 12.39 -3.32
C SER A 214 -10.33 13.19 -3.40
N GLU A 215 -10.42 14.51 -3.64
CA GLU A 215 -9.28 15.42 -3.69
C GLU A 215 -8.56 15.47 -2.34
N SER A 216 -9.30 15.58 -1.23
CA SER A 216 -8.71 15.53 0.11
C SER A 216 -7.98 14.21 0.37
N LEU A 217 -8.56 13.06 0.03
CA LEU A 217 -7.86 11.79 0.19
C LEU A 217 -6.55 11.74 -0.61
N VAL A 218 -6.58 12.18 -1.87
CA VAL A 218 -5.42 12.12 -2.76
C VAL A 218 -4.32 13.08 -2.31
N HIS A 219 -4.66 14.34 -2.04
CA HIS A 219 -3.67 15.39 -1.77
C HIS A 219 -3.25 15.49 -0.31
N ASP A 220 -4.15 15.18 0.63
CA ASP A 220 -3.87 15.35 2.06
C ASP A 220 -3.49 14.04 2.76
N PHE A 221 -3.56 12.91 2.04
CA PHE A 221 -3.25 11.62 2.63
C PHE A 221 -2.45 10.67 1.74
N LEU A 222 -2.90 10.39 0.49
CA LEU A 222 -2.24 9.38 -0.35
C LEU A 222 -0.83 9.82 -0.76
N PHE A 223 -0.69 11.06 -1.23
CA PHE A 223 0.55 11.60 -1.79
C PHE A 223 0.92 12.91 -1.11
N GLU A 224 0.87 12.91 0.20
CA GLU A 224 1.20 14.06 1.03
C GLU A 224 2.59 13.86 1.65
N TYR A 225 3.60 14.51 1.05
CA TYR A 225 5.01 14.38 1.45
C TYR A 225 5.34 15.12 2.76
N GLY A 226 4.57 16.16 3.11
CA GLY A 226 4.84 17.02 4.26
C GLY A 226 4.43 16.45 5.61
N VAL A 227 3.67 15.33 5.65
CA VAL A 227 3.15 14.78 6.91
C VAL A 227 3.96 13.58 7.38
N VAL A 228 4.66 13.77 8.48
CA VAL A 228 5.24 12.69 9.28
C VAL A 228 4.13 12.05 10.12
N ALA A 229 4.04 10.74 10.17
CA ALA A 229 3.14 10.05 11.10
C ALA A 229 3.66 10.28 12.53
N THR A 230 2.94 11.10 13.29
CA THR A 230 3.18 11.36 14.71
C THR A 230 2.18 10.62 15.56
#